data_d742794da6906c345d086003d968d62c
#
_entry.id   d742794da6906c345d086003d968d62c
#
_cell.length_a   1.000
_cell.length_b   1.000
_cell.length_c   1.000
_cell.angle_alpha   90.00
_cell.angle_beta   90.00
_cell.angle_gamma   90.00
#
_symmetry.space_group_name_H-M   'P 1'
#
loop_
_entity.id
_entity.type
_entity.pdbx_description
1 polymer ?
#
loop_
_entity_poly.entity_id
_entity_poly.type
_entity_poly.pdbx_seq_one_letter_code
_entity_poly.pdbx_strand_id
1 'polypeptide(L)'
;DLREALEKLQLNDASLQFEPETSQALGFGFRCGFLGLLHMDVIQERLEREFNIDLIMTAPSVVYHVNTTDGEMLEVSNPSEFPDPTRIDAIEEPYVKAQIMVPQEYVGAVMELAQRKRGDFETMEYIDDNRVNVIYQIPLAEIVFDFFDKLKSSTRGYASFDYELSEYRRSQLVKMDILLNGDKVDA
;
A
#
# COMPACT_ATOMS: atom_id res chain seq x y z
N ASP A 1 -25.85 -9.11 5.60
CA ASP A 1 -24.52 -9.46 6.09
C ASP A 1 -23.49 -9.12 5.02
N LEU A 2 -22.36 -8.49 5.43
CA LEU A 2 -21.31 -8.03 4.51
C LEU A 2 -20.74 -9.19 3.67
N ARG A 3 -20.51 -10.36 4.27
CA ARG A 3 -20.06 -11.55 3.55
C ARG A 3 -21.00 -11.93 2.40
N GLU A 4 -22.28 -12.02 2.68
CA GLU A 4 -23.29 -12.40 1.69
C GLU A 4 -23.38 -11.38 0.54
N ALA A 5 -23.21 -10.09 0.86
CA ALA A 5 -23.19 -9.02 -0.13
C ALA A 5 -21.95 -9.14 -1.04
N LEU A 6 -20.76 -9.37 -0.46
CA LEU A 6 -19.53 -9.57 -1.22
C LEU A 6 -19.61 -10.82 -2.12
N GLU A 7 -20.16 -11.93 -1.61
CA GLU A 7 -20.39 -13.15 -2.41
C GLU A 7 -21.32 -12.89 -3.60
N LYS A 8 -22.42 -12.14 -3.40
CA LYS A 8 -23.33 -11.74 -4.48
C LYS A 8 -22.68 -10.83 -5.51
N LEU A 9 -21.86 -9.88 -5.07
CA LEU A 9 -21.12 -9.00 -5.98
C LEU A 9 -20.09 -9.78 -6.79
N GLN A 10 -19.38 -10.72 -6.18
CA GLN A 10 -18.39 -11.56 -6.85
C GLN A 10 -18.98 -12.43 -7.96
N LEU A 11 -20.25 -12.86 -7.85
CA LEU A 11 -20.95 -13.59 -8.91
C LEU A 11 -21.06 -12.76 -10.21
N ASN A 12 -21.14 -11.45 -10.10
CA ASN A 12 -21.26 -10.53 -11.24
C ASN A 12 -19.93 -9.89 -11.62
N ASP A 13 -18.95 -9.95 -10.73
CA ASP A 13 -17.64 -9.34 -10.87
C ASP A 13 -16.55 -10.29 -10.38
N ALA A 14 -16.07 -11.11 -11.29
CA ALA A 14 -15.04 -12.11 -11.01
C ALA A 14 -13.67 -11.51 -10.63
N SER A 15 -13.48 -10.21 -10.83
CA SER A 15 -12.25 -9.50 -10.44
C SER A 15 -12.23 -9.09 -8.97
N LEU A 16 -13.39 -9.06 -8.30
CA LEU A 16 -13.48 -8.83 -6.87
C LEU A 16 -12.97 -10.08 -6.12
N GLN A 17 -11.91 -9.90 -5.37
CA GLN A 17 -11.38 -10.92 -4.47
C GLN A 17 -11.57 -10.45 -3.03
N PHE A 18 -11.93 -11.34 -2.14
CA PHE A 18 -12.03 -11.02 -0.72
C PHE A 18 -11.75 -12.23 0.17
N GLU A 19 -11.20 -11.97 1.33
CA GLU A 19 -10.93 -12.95 2.38
C GLU A 19 -11.29 -12.38 3.75
N PRO A 20 -11.71 -13.22 4.70
CA PRO A 20 -11.98 -12.77 6.08
C PRO A 20 -10.70 -12.25 6.73
N GLU A 21 -10.82 -11.14 7.46
CA GLU A 21 -9.74 -10.57 8.24
C GLU A 21 -10.26 -10.05 9.58
N THR A 22 -9.43 -10.09 10.62
CA THR A 22 -9.77 -9.54 11.93
C THR A 22 -8.77 -8.46 12.30
N SER A 23 -9.27 -7.26 12.59
CA SER A 23 -8.49 -6.13 13.09
C SER A 23 -8.69 -5.98 14.59
N GLN A 24 -7.63 -5.65 15.33
CA GLN A 24 -7.75 -5.36 16.75
C GLN A 24 -8.61 -4.13 17.02
N ALA A 25 -8.50 -3.10 16.18
CA ALA A 25 -9.21 -1.84 16.33
C ALA A 25 -10.66 -1.90 15.84
N LEU A 26 -10.93 -2.59 14.72
CA LEU A 26 -12.23 -2.58 14.03
C LEU A 26 -13.01 -3.89 14.16
N GLY A 27 -12.40 -4.95 14.72
CA GLY A 27 -13.03 -6.26 14.83
C GLY A 27 -13.01 -7.03 13.51
N PHE A 28 -14.07 -7.80 13.27
CA PHE A 28 -14.18 -8.67 12.10
C PHE A 28 -14.51 -7.88 10.83
N GLY A 29 -13.80 -8.17 9.75
CA GLY A 29 -13.99 -7.55 8.44
C GLY A 29 -13.51 -8.44 7.29
N PHE A 30 -13.22 -7.81 6.16
CA PHE A 30 -12.71 -8.49 4.97
C PHE A 30 -11.58 -7.68 4.34
N ARG A 31 -10.55 -8.38 3.92
CA ARG A 31 -9.54 -7.85 3.01
C ARG A 31 -10.05 -8.04 1.58
N CYS A 32 -10.14 -6.96 0.84
CA CYS A 32 -10.65 -6.97 -0.54
C CYS A 32 -9.56 -6.55 -1.52
N GLY A 33 -9.50 -7.25 -2.67
CA GLY A 33 -8.65 -6.90 -3.80
C GLY A 33 -9.48 -6.29 -4.92
N PHE A 34 -8.96 -5.18 -5.49
CA PHE A 34 -9.61 -4.42 -6.56
C PHE A 34 -8.66 -4.22 -7.74
N LEU A 35 -9.21 -4.02 -8.94
CA LEU A 35 -8.43 -3.70 -10.14
C LEU A 35 -7.87 -2.26 -10.14
N GLY A 36 -8.38 -1.41 -9.26
CA GLY A 36 -7.96 -0.02 -9.12
C GLY A 36 -8.98 0.78 -8.32
N LEU A 37 -8.73 2.08 -8.12
CA LEU A 37 -9.57 2.94 -7.29
C LEU A 37 -11.01 3.03 -7.80
N LEU A 38 -11.21 3.19 -9.10
CA LEU A 38 -12.56 3.25 -9.68
C LEU A 38 -13.36 1.97 -9.42
N HIS A 39 -12.71 0.80 -9.51
CA HIS A 39 -13.35 -0.47 -9.19
C HIS A 39 -13.73 -0.52 -7.71
N MET A 40 -12.85 -0.08 -6.82
CA MET A 40 -13.11 0.03 -5.40
C MET A 40 -14.31 0.93 -5.10
N ASP A 41 -14.35 2.13 -5.69
CA ASP A 41 -15.45 3.09 -5.51
C ASP A 41 -16.80 2.51 -5.97
N VAL A 42 -16.82 1.82 -7.11
CA VAL A 42 -18.03 1.17 -7.63
C VAL A 42 -18.51 0.06 -6.68
N ILE A 43 -17.61 -0.77 -6.17
CA ILE A 43 -17.97 -1.85 -5.23
C ILE A 43 -18.46 -1.26 -3.91
N GLN A 44 -17.80 -0.23 -3.39
CA GLN A 44 -18.24 0.48 -2.18
C GLN A 44 -19.65 1.03 -2.36
N GLU A 45 -19.89 1.80 -3.42
CA GLU A 45 -21.20 2.40 -3.70
C GLU A 45 -22.31 1.35 -3.85
N ARG A 46 -21.99 0.21 -4.45
CA ARG A 46 -22.93 -0.91 -4.55
C ARG A 46 -23.22 -1.54 -3.20
N LEU A 47 -22.23 -1.76 -2.34
CA LEU A 47 -22.43 -2.28 -0.98
C LEU A 47 -23.30 -1.34 -0.14
N GLU A 48 -23.09 -0.04 -0.23
CA GLU A 48 -23.87 0.96 0.47
C GLU A 48 -25.30 1.06 -0.06
N ARG A 49 -25.50 1.16 -1.38
CA ARG A 49 -26.82 1.41 -1.99
C ARG A 49 -27.67 0.17 -2.19
N GLU A 50 -27.09 -0.94 -2.65
CA GLU A 50 -27.86 -2.16 -2.96
C GLU A 50 -28.11 -3.00 -1.72
N PHE A 51 -27.14 -3.00 -0.79
CA PHE A 51 -27.19 -3.85 0.42
C PHE A 51 -27.40 -3.06 1.71
N ASN A 52 -27.38 -1.73 1.65
CA ASN A 52 -27.55 -0.82 2.80
C ASN A 52 -26.57 -1.14 3.93
N ILE A 53 -25.27 -1.31 3.58
CA ILE A 53 -24.19 -1.61 4.51
C ILE A 53 -23.33 -0.37 4.67
N ASP A 54 -23.22 0.15 5.90
CA ASP A 54 -22.25 1.18 6.23
C ASP A 54 -20.88 0.56 6.35
N LEU A 55 -19.90 1.09 5.61
CA LEU A 55 -18.55 0.57 5.53
C LEU A 55 -17.53 1.49 6.19
N ILE A 56 -16.63 0.89 6.93
CA ILE A 56 -15.36 1.51 7.32
C ILE A 56 -14.28 0.89 6.44
N MET A 57 -13.77 1.69 5.49
CA MET A 57 -12.70 1.25 4.59
C MET A 57 -11.35 1.73 5.12
N THR A 58 -10.39 0.82 5.13
CA THR A 58 -9.02 1.11 5.54
C THR A 58 -8.05 0.61 4.47
N ALA A 59 -6.92 1.30 4.32
CA ALA A 59 -5.84 0.78 3.50
C ALA A 59 -5.15 -0.39 4.22
N PRO A 60 -4.60 -1.39 3.48
CA PRO A 60 -3.79 -2.44 4.09
C PRO A 60 -2.62 -1.83 4.84
N SER A 61 -2.34 -2.33 6.03
CA SER A 61 -1.13 -1.97 6.74
C SER A 61 0.09 -2.65 6.10
N VAL A 62 1.19 -1.93 6.11
CA VAL A 62 2.49 -2.47 5.70
C VAL A 62 2.97 -3.42 6.80
N VAL A 63 3.35 -4.65 6.45
CA VAL A 63 3.94 -5.61 7.38
C VAL A 63 5.44 -5.44 7.40
N TYR A 64 5.99 -5.18 8.58
CA TYR A 64 7.43 -5.07 8.82
C TYR A 64 7.98 -6.35 9.42
N HIS A 65 9.21 -6.72 9.07
CA HIS A 65 9.94 -7.77 9.78
C HIS A 65 10.83 -7.13 10.84
N VAL A 66 10.63 -7.52 12.09
CA VAL A 66 11.43 -7.05 13.21
C VAL A 66 12.30 -8.21 13.69
N ASN A 67 13.59 -8.11 13.45
CA ASN A 67 14.55 -9.06 13.96
C ASN A 67 14.94 -8.66 15.38
N THR A 68 14.75 -9.57 16.33
CA THR A 68 15.04 -9.31 17.74
C THR A 68 16.47 -9.70 18.09
N THR A 69 16.99 -9.14 19.17
CA THR A 69 18.32 -9.49 19.72
C THR A 69 18.42 -10.95 20.17
N ASP A 70 17.27 -11.61 20.40
CA ASP A 70 17.18 -13.03 20.77
C ASP A 70 17.20 -13.95 19.52
N GLY A 71 17.23 -13.37 18.31
CA GLY A 71 17.27 -14.10 17.03
C GLY A 71 15.89 -14.52 16.50
N GLU A 72 14.82 -14.02 17.06
CA GLU A 72 13.47 -14.22 16.52
C GLU A 72 13.13 -13.16 15.48
N MET A 73 12.33 -13.52 14.48
CA MET A 73 11.77 -12.61 13.50
C MET A 73 10.27 -12.48 13.76
N LEU A 74 9.80 -11.25 13.98
CA LEU A 74 8.40 -10.91 14.22
C LEU A 74 7.84 -10.17 13.02
N GLU A 75 6.65 -10.57 12.58
CA GLU A 75 5.87 -9.81 11.61
C GLU A 75 5.00 -8.79 12.36
N VAL A 76 5.19 -7.52 12.05
CA VAL A 76 4.52 -6.41 12.75
C VAL A 76 3.80 -5.54 11.73
N SER A 77 2.49 -5.47 11.86
CA SER A 77 1.63 -4.63 11.01
C SER A 77 1.10 -3.38 11.73
N ASN A 78 1.14 -3.39 13.07
CA ASN A 78 0.67 -2.30 13.91
C ASN A 78 1.82 -1.77 14.78
N PRO A 79 2.01 -0.44 14.86
CA PRO A 79 3.03 0.16 15.73
C PRO A 79 2.92 -0.25 17.21
N SER A 80 1.72 -0.60 17.69
CA SER A 80 1.52 -1.09 19.08
C SER A 80 2.16 -2.46 19.35
N GLU A 81 2.38 -3.26 18.31
CA GLU A 81 2.96 -4.60 18.39
C GLU A 81 4.49 -4.61 18.37
N PHE A 82 5.12 -3.43 18.11
CA PHE A 82 6.57 -3.34 18.15
C PHE A 82 7.10 -3.69 19.52
N PRO A 83 8.11 -4.58 19.61
CA PRO A 83 8.77 -4.89 20.87
C PRO A 83 9.50 -3.66 21.43
N ASP A 84 9.95 -3.77 22.67
CA ASP A 84 10.78 -2.75 23.29
C ASP A 84 12.01 -2.45 22.40
N PRO A 85 12.36 -1.16 22.14
CA PRO A 85 13.49 -0.78 21.29
C PRO A 85 14.80 -1.48 21.66
N THR A 86 15.01 -1.83 22.93
CA THR A 86 16.22 -2.53 23.39
C THR A 86 16.29 -3.99 22.91
N ARG A 87 15.17 -4.55 22.49
CA ARG A 87 15.07 -5.92 21.95
C ARG A 87 15.13 -5.97 20.43
N ILE A 88 15.21 -4.83 19.76
CA ILE A 88 15.23 -4.75 18.30
C ILE A 88 16.70 -4.73 17.83
N ASP A 89 17.10 -5.72 17.01
CA ASP A 89 18.38 -5.74 16.29
C ASP A 89 18.25 -5.02 14.94
N ALA A 90 17.21 -5.35 14.17
CA ALA A 90 16.97 -4.74 12.88
C ALA A 90 15.49 -4.71 12.55
N ILE A 91 15.09 -3.70 11.75
CA ILE A 91 13.77 -3.62 11.14
C ILE A 91 13.96 -3.71 9.64
N GLU A 92 13.15 -4.55 8.99
CA GLU A 92 13.10 -4.68 7.54
C GLU A 92 11.72 -4.27 7.04
N GLU A 93 11.71 -3.47 6.00
CA GLU A 93 10.49 -3.02 5.33
C GLU A 93 10.33 -3.67 3.96
N PRO A 94 9.09 -3.97 3.53
CA PRO A 94 8.83 -4.54 2.22
C PRO A 94 9.06 -3.48 1.14
N TYR A 95 9.77 -3.88 0.10
CA TYR A 95 9.95 -3.13 -1.14
C TYR A 95 9.09 -3.72 -2.25
N VAL A 96 8.66 -2.87 -3.14
CA VAL A 96 7.95 -3.24 -4.35
C VAL A 96 8.77 -2.87 -5.59
N LYS A 97 8.68 -3.72 -6.60
CA LYS A 97 9.12 -3.39 -7.95
C LYS A 97 7.98 -2.63 -8.64
N ALA A 98 8.16 -1.34 -8.77
CA ALA A 98 7.21 -0.41 -9.38
C ALA A 98 7.53 -0.23 -10.86
N GLN A 99 6.55 -0.45 -11.73
CA GLN A 99 6.63 -0.23 -13.16
C GLN A 99 5.74 0.95 -13.53
N ILE A 100 6.34 1.99 -14.06
CA ILE A 100 5.65 3.24 -14.40
C ILE A 100 5.79 3.48 -15.90
N MET A 101 4.69 3.29 -16.62
CA MET A 101 4.64 3.60 -18.05
C MET A 101 4.15 5.02 -18.24
N VAL A 102 4.93 5.82 -18.98
CA VAL A 102 4.68 7.26 -19.12
C VAL A 102 5.23 7.77 -20.46
N PRO A 103 4.62 8.82 -21.04
CA PRO A 103 5.23 9.53 -22.16
C PRO A 103 6.60 10.08 -21.78
N GLN A 104 7.54 10.08 -22.73
CA GLN A 104 8.93 10.48 -22.51
C GLN A 104 9.08 11.86 -21.86
N GLU A 105 8.20 12.80 -22.19
CA GLU A 105 8.21 14.17 -21.62
C GLU A 105 8.00 14.21 -20.09
N TYR A 106 7.38 13.17 -19.49
CA TYR A 106 7.11 13.11 -18.05
C TYR A 106 8.10 12.24 -17.27
N VAL A 107 9.09 11.63 -17.92
CA VAL A 107 10.08 10.77 -17.25
C VAL A 107 10.77 11.51 -16.10
N GLY A 108 11.16 12.79 -16.33
CA GLY A 108 11.79 13.60 -15.29
C GLY A 108 10.91 13.78 -14.05
N ALA A 109 9.62 14.03 -14.24
CA ALA A 109 8.66 14.17 -13.13
C ALA A 109 8.47 12.86 -12.35
N VAL A 110 8.44 11.73 -13.05
CA VAL A 110 8.37 10.40 -12.43
C VAL A 110 9.62 10.11 -11.62
N MET A 111 10.80 10.37 -12.17
CA MET A 111 12.07 10.17 -11.47
C MET A 111 12.17 11.03 -10.20
N GLU A 112 11.78 12.30 -10.28
CA GLU A 112 11.76 13.19 -9.11
C GLU A 112 10.79 12.70 -8.04
N LEU A 113 9.59 12.25 -8.42
CA LEU A 113 8.61 11.69 -7.48
C LEU A 113 9.15 10.42 -6.81
N ALA A 114 9.68 9.49 -7.58
CA ALA A 114 10.23 8.24 -7.07
C ALA A 114 11.40 8.49 -6.09
N GLN A 115 12.29 9.44 -6.40
CA GLN A 115 13.37 9.84 -5.51
C GLN A 115 12.86 10.39 -4.18
N ARG A 116 11.85 11.25 -4.20
CA ARG A 116 11.22 11.78 -2.97
C ARG A 116 10.57 10.68 -2.13
N LYS A 117 10.20 9.57 -2.76
CA LYS A 117 9.58 8.39 -2.15
C LYS A 117 10.59 7.27 -1.85
N ARG A 118 11.85 7.63 -1.62
CA ARG A 118 12.94 6.70 -1.28
C ARG A 118 13.14 5.57 -2.31
N GLY A 119 12.77 5.84 -3.57
CA GLY A 119 12.88 4.85 -4.64
C GLY A 119 14.31 4.73 -5.16
N ASP A 120 14.73 3.48 -5.37
CA ASP A 120 15.97 3.14 -6.05
C ASP A 120 15.68 2.85 -7.51
N PHE A 121 16.32 3.61 -8.41
CA PHE A 121 16.20 3.40 -9.85
C PHE A 121 16.81 2.05 -10.26
N GLU A 122 16.03 1.23 -10.97
CA GLU A 122 16.50 -0.05 -11.48
C GLU A 122 16.87 0.03 -12.96
N THR A 123 15.91 0.39 -13.80
CA THR A 123 16.12 0.50 -15.25
C THR A 123 15.03 1.35 -15.91
N MET A 124 15.25 1.67 -17.17
CA MET A 124 14.29 2.36 -18.02
C MET A 124 14.29 1.72 -19.41
N GLU A 125 13.12 1.35 -19.89
CA GLU A 125 12.91 0.65 -21.14
C GLU A 125 12.01 1.48 -22.06
N TYR A 126 12.44 1.71 -23.31
CA TYR A 126 11.60 2.36 -24.31
C TYR A 126 10.63 1.33 -24.89
N ILE A 127 9.33 1.58 -24.72
CA ILE A 127 8.28 0.73 -25.28
C ILE A 127 8.07 1.05 -26.77
N ASP A 128 8.07 2.34 -27.08
CA ASP A 128 8.01 2.90 -28.43
C ASP A 128 8.69 4.28 -28.45
N ASP A 129 8.60 5.01 -29.58
CA ASP A 129 9.25 6.30 -29.76
C ASP A 129 8.80 7.38 -28.75
N ASN A 130 7.64 7.21 -28.12
CA ASN A 130 7.02 8.20 -27.25
C ASN A 130 6.80 7.74 -25.82
N ARG A 131 6.86 6.44 -25.53
CA ARG A 131 6.54 5.87 -24.21
C ARG A 131 7.70 5.10 -23.63
N VAL A 132 7.84 5.26 -22.33
CA VAL A 132 8.92 4.68 -21.54
C VAL A 132 8.32 3.95 -20.34
N ASN A 133 8.87 2.79 -20.04
CA ASN A 133 8.62 2.07 -18.78
C ASN A 133 9.79 2.35 -17.83
N VAL A 134 9.53 3.02 -16.74
CA VAL A 134 10.53 3.34 -15.70
C VAL A 134 10.33 2.37 -14.54
N ILE A 135 11.37 1.67 -14.15
CA ILE A 135 11.32 0.63 -13.12
C ILE A 135 12.11 1.09 -11.90
N TYR A 136 11.45 1.06 -10.75
CA TYR A 136 12.00 1.44 -9.46
C TYR A 136 11.75 0.37 -8.41
N GLN A 137 12.66 0.25 -7.45
CA GLN A 137 12.39 -0.41 -6.17
C GLN A 137 11.98 0.67 -5.16
N ILE A 138 10.75 0.61 -4.66
CA ILE A 138 10.19 1.62 -3.76
C ILE A 138 9.66 0.94 -2.50
N PRO A 139 9.86 1.50 -1.29
CA PRO A 139 9.22 0.98 -0.09
C PRO A 139 7.69 0.97 -0.23
N LEU A 140 7.05 -0.15 0.12
CA LEU A 140 5.59 -0.26 0.04
C LEU A 140 4.88 0.84 0.85
N ALA A 141 5.44 1.22 2.01
CA ALA A 141 4.90 2.29 2.84
C ALA A 141 4.76 3.64 2.10
N GLU A 142 5.62 3.90 1.12
CA GLU A 142 5.57 5.14 0.32
C GLU A 142 4.53 5.08 -0.79
N ILE A 143 4.13 3.87 -1.20
CA ILE A 143 3.15 3.63 -2.27
C ILE A 143 1.71 3.75 -1.75
N VAL A 144 1.43 3.19 -0.57
CA VAL A 144 0.05 3.00 -0.07
C VAL A 144 -0.70 4.29 0.27
N PHE A 145 0.00 5.43 0.43
CA PHE A 145 -0.67 6.68 0.80
C PHE A 145 -1.08 7.51 -0.43
N ASP A 146 -0.16 8.24 -1.00
CA ASP A 146 -0.45 9.29 -1.97
C ASP A 146 0.36 9.19 -3.27
N PHE A 147 1.11 8.11 -3.44
CA PHE A 147 2.00 7.96 -4.58
C PHE A 147 1.24 7.99 -5.91
N PHE A 148 0.15 7.24 -6.01
CA PHE A 148 -0.65 7.15 -7.23
C PHE A 148 -1.24 8.52 -7.61
N ASP A 149 -1.81 9.23 -6.65
CA ASP A 149 -2.41 10.55 -6.89
C ASP A 149 -1.35 11.57 -7.32
N LYS A 150 -0.18 11.56 -6.68
CA LYS A 150 0.95 12.41 -7.06
C LYS A 150 1.49 12.04 -8.44
N LEU A 151 1.58 10.75 -8.76
CA LEU A 151 2.00 10.27 -10.06
C LEU A 151 1.05 10.77 -11.15
N LYS A 152 -0.26 10.60 -10.95
CA LYS A 152 -1.28 11.07 -11.90
C LYS A 152 -1.24 12.58 -12.07
N SER A 153 -1.16 13.34 -10.99
CA SER A 153 -1.13 14.81 -11.06
C SER A 153 0.13 15.34 -11.74
N SER A 154 1.30 14.76 -11.48
CA SER A 154 2.57 15.18 -12.08
C SER A 154 2.71 14.80 -13.55
N THR A 155 1.91 13.86 -14.04
CA THR A 155 1.92 13.37 -15.43
C THR A 155 0.65 13.71 -16.20
N ARG A 156 -0.18 14.63 -15.72
CA ARG A 156 -1.48 15.00 -16.31
C ARG A 156 -2.39 13.80 -16.57
N GLY A 157 -2.30 12.76 -15.74
CA GLY A 157 -3.09 11.55 -15.87
C GLY A 157 -2.54 10.50 -16.86
N TYR A 158 -1.43 10.78 -17.55
CA TYR A 158 -0.90 9.88 -18.59
C TYR A 158 -0.15 8.66 -18.04
N ALA A 159 0.37 8.71 -16.80
CA ALA A 159 1.10 7.58 -16.25
C ALA A 159 0.18 6.38 -15.96
N SER A 160 0.65 5.20 -16.33
CA SER A 160 0.15 3.92 -15.81
C SER A 160 1.11 3.40 -14.77
N PHE A 161 0.57 2.77 -13.74
CA PHE A 161 1.35 2.28 -12.61
C PHE A 161 0.93 0.87 -12.24
N ASP A 162 1.91 0.00 -12.12
CA ASP A 162 1.76 -1.35 -11.59
C ASP A 162 2.90 -1.66 -10.63
N TYR A 163 2.69 -2.51 -9.65
CA TYR A 163 3.72 -2.92 -8.72
C TYR A 163 3.51 -4.35 -8.22
N GLU A 164 4.60 -5.00 -7.90
CA GLU A 164 4.62 -6.32 -7.27
C GLU A 164 5.55 -6.31 -6.06
N LEU A 165 5.24 -7.13 -5.05
CA LEU A 165 6.13 -7.32 -3.91
C LEU A 165 7.46 -7.89 -4.40
N SER A 166 8.56 -7.32 -3.95
CA SER A 166 9.90 -7.69 -4.33
C SER A 166 10.62 -8.36 -3.16
N GLU A 167 11.26 -7.60 -2.33
CA GLU A 167 12.08 -8.09 -1.23
C GLU A 167 11.90 -7.24 0.04
N TYR A 168 12.31 -7.77 1.17
CA TYR A 168 12.47 -7.00 2.40
C TYR A 168 13.89 -6.44 2.45
N ARG A 169 14.00 -5.16 2.85
CA ARG A 169 15.29 -4.48 3.04
C ARG A 169 15.37 -3.88 4.42
N ARG A 170 16.56 -3.98 5.00
CA ARG A 170 16.86 -3.32 6.28
C ARG A 170 16.64 -1.82 6.17
N SER A 171 15.92 -1.26 7.12
CA SER A 171 15.59 0.16 7.17
C SER A 171 15.85 0.76 8.54
N GLN A 172 16.18 2.06 8.56
CA GLN A 172 16.35 2.84 9.78
C GLN A 172 15.01 3.45 10.22
N LEU A 173 14.03 2.59 10.46
CA LEU A 173 12.73 3.01 10.95
C LEU A 173 12.77 3.19 12.47
N VAL A 174 12.03 4.19 12.94
CA VAL A 174 11.80 4.44 14.36
C VAL A 174 10.30 4.52 14.61
N LYS A 175 9.87 3.96 15.73
CA LYS A 175 8.49 4.11 16.19
C LYS A 175 8.26 5.57 16.60
N MET A 176 7.23 6.19 16.02
CA MET A 176 6.78 7.53 16.40
C MET A 176 5.50 7.40 17.24
N ASP A 177 5.53 7.93 18.47
CA ASP A 177 4.34 8.06 19.30
C ASP A 177 3.81 9.50 19.16
N ILE A 178 2.52 9.64 18.88
CA ILE A 178 1.84 10.93 18.88
C ILE A 178 1.25 11.15 20.26
N LEU A 179 1.59 12.30 20.87
CA LEU A 179 1.10 12.65 22.20
C LEU A 179 0.10 13.81 22.09
N LEU A 180 -1.07 13.66 22.69
CA LEU A 180 -2.02 14.75 22.89
C LEU A 180 -2.03 15.10 24.37
N ASN A 181 -1.60 16.34 24.69
CA ASN A 181 -1.48 16.83 26.06
C ASN A 181 -0.64 15.91 27.00
N GLY A 182 0.36 15.21 26.42
CA GLY A 182 1.26 14.31 27.13
C GLY A 182 0.82 12.85 27.18
N ASP A 183 -0.40 12.54 26.78
CA ASP A 183 -0.92 11.18 26.70
C ASP A 183 -0.80 10.62 25.28
N LYS A 184 -0.41 9.35 25.14
CA LYS A 184 -0.35 8.68 23.85
C LYS A 184 -1.76 8.53 23.28
N VAL A 185 -1.92 8.89 22.01
CA VAL A 185 -3.14 8.64 21.26
C VAL A 185 -2.88 7.58 20.19
N ASP A 186 -3.85 6.68 20.03
CA ASP A 186 -3.87 5.75 18.92
C ASP A 186 -4.21 6.53 17.64
N ALA A 187 -3.32 6.49 16.68
CA ALA A 187 -3.46 7.16 15.40
C ALA A 187 -3.73 6.14 14.29
#